data_564d12d51247bf826f38a4915f330c73
#
_entry.id   564d12d51247bf826f38a4915f330c73
#
_cell.length_a   1.000
_cell.length_b   1.000
_cell.length_c   1.000
_cell.angle_alpha   90.00
_cell.angle_beta   90.00
_cell.angle_gamma   90.00
#
_symmetry.space_group_name_H-M   'P 1'
#
loop_
_entity.id
_entity.type
_entity.pdbx_description
1 polymer ?
#
loop_
_entity_poly.entity_id
_entity_poly.type
_entity_poly.pdbx_seq_one_letter_code
_entity_poly.pdbx_strand_id
1 'polypeptide(L)'
;DFLENAGLRLKTERGNRVFPQSDHASDVIRVLTEELRRKKVRVCLNTKVQEILSDGTKVTGLRWDCHDTHQKNQVSEYDAVVVACGGMSYPTTGSDGSGFTLCQKLGHTVTELRPSLIGMTTAEEYIPQLQGLSLKNVTLTVKSGKKTLYSEFGEMLFTHQGVSGPLILTASSCIPDKYMKQELHFEIDLKPALEEEQLDKRLQRDFAENVNRQFKNALHGLVPAKLMPVLIGLSGIDPEKKVHSVTREERYRLLMLLKHFPGTITGLGRIEEAIVTRGGIKVKEVNPSTMESKLVQGLYLCGEMLDVDAVTGGFNLQIAWSTGYLAGISIP
;
A
#
# COMPACT_ATOMS: atom_id res chain seq x y z
N ASP A 1 -23.98 -1.59 -5.92
CA ASP A 1 -25.43 -1.37 -5.65
C ASP A 1 -25.69 -0.32 -4.54
N PHE A 2 -25.07 -0.41 -3.32
CA PHE A 2 -25.36 0.55 -2.24
C PHE A 2 -25.09 2.01 -2.65
N LEU A 3 -23.88 2.30 -3.17
CA LEU A 3 -23.50 3.65 -3.57
C LEU A 3 -24.31 4.13 -4.79
N GLU A 4 -24.64 3.24 -5.73
CA GLU A 4 -25.48 3.57 -6.89
C GLU A 4 -26.91 3.86 -6.48
N ASN A 5 -27.47 3.06 -5.57
CA ASN A 5 -28.80 3.33 -5.00
C ASN A 5 -28.86 4.64 -4.21
N ALA A 6 -27.72 5.05 -3.63
CA ALA A 6 -27.56 6.35 -2.99
C ALA A 6 -27.30 7.50 -3.98
N GLY A 7 -27.27 7.23 -5.29
CA GLY A 7 -27.13 8.23 -6.35
C GLY A 7 -25.73 8.51 -6.86
N LEU A 8 -24.72 7.69 -6.48
CA LEU A 8 -23.38 7.82 -7.02
C LEU A 8 -23.28 7.10 -8.37
N ARG A 9 -22.91 7.83 -9.42
CA ARG A 9 -22.60 7.22 -10.72
C ARG A 9 -21.22 6.61 -10.68
N LEU A 10 -21.11 5.32 -11.05
CA LEU A 10 -19.87 4.56 -11.03
C LEU A 10 -19.43 4.20 -12.46
N LYS A 11 -18.13 3.98 -12.65
CA LYS A 11 -17.51 3.38 -13.83
C LYS A 11 -16.61 2.24 -13.41
N THR A 12 -16.51 1.23 -14.27
CA THR A 12 -15.58 0.11 -14.07
C THR A 12 -14.42 0.26 -15.05
N GLU A 13 -13.21 0.28 -14.52
CA GLU A 13 -11.96 0.36 -15.28
C GLU A 13 -11.27 -1.01 -15.37
N ARG A 14 -10.12 -1.04 -16.08
CA ARG A 14 -9.29 -2.25 -16.23
C ARG A 14 -9.00 -2.90 -14.88
N GLY A 15 -9.15 -4.22 -14.82
CA GLY A 15 -8.96 -4.99 -13.59
C GLY A 15 -10.16 -4.96 -12.65
N ASN A 16 -11.36 -4.67 -13.17
CA ASN A 16 -12.62 -4.59 -12.42
C ASN A 16 -12.59 -3.56 -11.28
N ARG A 17 -11.75 -2.53 -11.40
CA ARG A 17 -11.68 -1.44 -10.43
C ARG A 17 -12.84 -0.49 -10.64
N VAL A 18 -13.59 -0.22 -9.58
CA VAL A 18 -14.76 0.65 -9.62
C VAL A 18 -14.42 2.02 -9.05
N PHE A 19 -14.72 3.07 -9.80
CA PHE A 19 -14.48 4.46 -9.42
C PHE A 19 -15.74 5.30 -9.62
N PRO A 20 -15.86 6.46 -8.93
CA PRO A 20 -16.84 7.47 -9.32
C PRO A 20 -16.63 7.88 -10.78
N GLN A 21 -17.71 8.10 -11.52
CA GLN A 21 -17.63 8.53 -12.93
C GLN A 21 -16.93 9.89 -13.09
N SER A 22 -16.95 10.72 -12.06
CA SER A 22 -16.28 12.03 -11.99
C SER A 22 -14.79 11.96 -11.71
N ASP A 23 -14.25 10.81 -11.30
CA ASP A 23 -12.89 10.61 -10.74
C ASP A 23 -12.62 11.40 -9.44
N HIS A 24 -13.64 11.91 -8.77
CA HIS A 24 -13.51 12.65 -7.52
C HIS A 24 -13.96 11.83 -6.32
N ALA A 25 -13.01 11.54 -5.39
CA ALA A 25 -13.30 10.86 -4.13
C ALA A 25 -14.32 11.65 -3.25
N SER A 26 -14.37 12.97 -3.39
CA SER A 26 -15.31 13.85 -2.70
C SER A 26 -16.79 13.51 -3.00
N ASP A 27 -17.09 12.95 -4.17
CA ASP A 27 -18.46 12.53 -4.49
C ASP A 27 -18.91 11.33 -3.65
N VAL A 28 -18.00 10.41 -3.31
CA VAL A 28 -18.28 9.33 -2.37
C VAL A 28 -18.64 9.90 -0.99
N ILE A 29 -17.82 10.83 -0.50
CA ILE A 29 -18.04 11.49 0.80
C ILE A 29 -19.38 12.23 0.81
N ARG A 30 -19.69 12.98 -0.25
CA ARG A 30 -20.94 13.71 -0.41
C ARG A 30 -22.14 12.77 -0.30
N VAL A 31 -22.15 11.71 -1.09
CA VAL A 31 -23.28 10.76 -1.14
C VAL A 31 -23.47 10.09 0.23
N LEU A 32 -22.40 9.65 0.88
CA LEU A 32 -22.49 9.07 2.23
C LEU A 32 -23.00 10.07 3.27
N THR A 33 -22.55 11.34 3.18
CA THR A 33 -23.02 12.40 4.09
C THR A 33 -24.51 12.70 3.88
N GLU A 34 -24.98 12.71 2.63
CA GLU A 34 -26.39 12.88 2.31
C GLU A 34 -27.24 11.73 2.83
N GLU A 35 -26.75 10.47 2.73
CA GLU A 35 -27.43 9.31 3.30
C GLU A 35 -27.53 9.39 4.83
N LEU A 36 -26.48 9.77 5.52
CA LEU A 36 -26.51 9.97 6.97
C LEU A 36 -27.57 11.02 7.36
N ARG A 37 -27.64 12.15 6.63
CA ARG A 37 -28.66 13.19 6.85
C ARG A 37 -30.06 12.67 6.58
N ARG A 38 -30.26 11.95 5.46
CA ARG A 38 -31.55 11.35 5.09
C ARG A 38 -32.06 10.37 6.13
N LYS A 39 -31.14 9.59 6.70
CA LYS A 39 -31.42 8.62 7.78
C LYS A 39 -31.47 9.28 9.17
N LYS A 40 -31.30 10.59 9.28
CA LYS A 40 -31.27 11.36 10.54
C LYS A 40 -30.23 10.84 11.53
N VAL A 41 -29.10 10.31 11.03
CA VAL A 41 -27.99 9.88 11.87
C VAL A 41 -27.32 11.12 12.49
N ARG A 42 -27.14 11.11 13.80
CA ARG A 42 -26.43 12.18 14.52
C ARG A 42 -24.93 11.94 14.36
N VAL A 43 -24.23 12.90 13.75
CA VAL A 43 -22.78 12.92 13.62
C VAL A 43 -22.21 13.86 14.67
N CYS A 44 -21.34 13.37 15.54
CA CYS A 44 -20.67 14.13 16.58
C CYS A 44 -19.19 14.26 16.20
N LEU A 45 -18.80 15.40 15.65
CA LEU A 45 -17.40 15.70 15.31
C LEU A 45 -16.63 16.12 16.57
N ASN A 46 -15.27 16.08 16.50
CA ASN A 46 -14.38 16.45 17.58
C ASN A 46 -14.71 15.78 18.93
N THR A 47 -15.24 14.55 18.82
CA THR A 47 -15.70 13.76 19.96
C THR A 47 -14.87 12.47 20.04
N LYS A 48 -14.12 12.31 21.13
CA LYS A 48 -13.23 11.16 21.35
C LYS A 48 -13.84 10.22 22.38
N VAL A 49 -14.06 8.97 21.97
CA VAL A 49 -14.45 7.90 22.87
C VAL A 49 -13.23 7.48 23.69
N GLN A 50 -13.36 7.50 25.01
CA GLN A 50 -12.32 7.14 25.98
C GLN A 50 -12.47 5.68 26.46
N GLU A 51 -13.71 5.19 26.47
CA GLU A 51 -14.04 3.86 26.97
C GLU A 51 -15.35 3.35 26.39
N ILE A 52 -15.38 2.05 26.10
CA ILE A 52 -16.61 1.31 25.83
C ILE A 52 -17.03 0.67 27.15
N LEU A 53 -18.19 1.04 27.65
CA LEU A 53 -18.72 0.54 28.93
C LEU A 53 -19.41 -0.81 28.72
N SER A 54 -19.16 -1.74 29.65
CA SER A 54 -19.72 -3.07 29.65
C SER A 54 -20.05 -3.53 31.09
N ASP A 55 -21.06 -4.36 31.23
CA ASP A 55 -21.36 -5.05 32.50
C ASP A 55 -20.53 -6.34 32.68
N GLY A 56 -19.57 -6.61 31.78
CA GLY A 56 -18.78 -7.82 31.75
C GLY A 56 -19.29 -8.86 30.76
N THR A 57 -20.51 -8.75 30.27
CA THR A 57 -21.14 -9.65 29.28
C THR A 57 -21.57 -8.92 28.01
N LYS A 58 -22.13 -7.72 28.17
CA LYS A 58 -22.65 -6.91 27.06
C LYS A 58 -22.23 -5.46 27.19
N VAL A 59 -22.27 -4.76 26.06
CA VAL A 59 -22.08 -3.30 25.98
C VAL A 59 -23.24 -2.62 26.72
N THR A 60 -22.92 -1.56 27.49
CA THR A 60 -23.90 -0.70 28.16
C THR A 60 -23.86 0.74 27.74
N GLY A 61 -22.75 1.19 27.12
CA GLY A 61 -22.60 2.57 26.66
C GLY A 61 -21.19 2.97 26.30
N LEU A 62 -20.98 4.27 26.23
CA LEU A 62 -19.68 4.90 25.93
C LEU A 62 -19.37 6.00 26.94
N ARG A 63 -18.08 6.13 27.27
CA ARG A 63 -17.50 7.33 27.88
C ARG A 63 -16.75 8.13 26.82
N TRP A 64 -17.04 9.42 26.73
CA TRP A 64 -16.48 10.26 25.66
C TRP A 64 -16.21 11.70 26.11
N ASP A 65 -15.32 12.36 25.37
CA ASP A 65 -15.02 13.78 25.51
C ASP A 65 -15.38 14.50 24.20
N CYS A 66 -15.92 15.72 24.30
CA CYS A 66 -16.14 16.58 23.13
C CYS A 66 -15.33 17.86 23.28
N HIS A 67 -14.45 18.11 22.32
CA HIS A 67 -13.57 19.27 22.35
C HIS A 67 -14.35 20.58 22.12
N ASP A 68 -15.31 20.59 21.21
CA ASP A 68 -16.05 21.79 20.81
C ASP A 68 -16.93 22.34 21.96
N THR A 69 -17.47 21.44 22.76
CA THR A 69 -18.35 21.81 23.90
C THR A 69 -17.61 21.80 25.23
N HIS A 70 -16.30 21.54 25.23
CA HIS A 70 -15.47 21.37 26.45
C HIS A 70 -16.03 20.34 27.45
N GLN A 71 -16.90 19.42 26.99
CA GLN A 71 -17.45 18.34 27.79
C GLN A 71 -16.40 17.24 27.95
N LYS A 72 -16.18 16.80 29.19
CA LYS A 72 -15.26 15.69 29.52
C LYS A 72 -16.00 14.61 30.30
N ASN A 73 -15.54 13.36 30.12
CA ASN A 73 -16.06 12.20 30.86
C ASN A 73 -17.59 12.04 30.76
N GLN A 74 -18.17 12.43 29.64
CA GLN A 74 -19.60 12.22 29.41
C GLN A 74 -19.89 10.75 29.24
N VAL A 75 -21.01 10.27 29.76
CA VAL A 75 -21.49 8.90 29.62
C VAL A 75 -22.81 8.91 28.85
N SER A 76 -22.92 8.01 27.90
CA SER A 76 -24.16 7.77 27.17
C SER A 76 -24.40 6.27 27.07
N GLU A 77 -25.66 5.86 27.31
CA GLU A 77 -26.08 4.46 27.21
C GLU A 77 -26.38 4.11 25.75
N TYR A 78 -26.00 2.91 25.36
CA TYR A 78 -26.23 2.35 24.03
C TYR A 78 -26.43 0.84 24.12
N ASP A 79 -27.36 0.32 23.33
CA ASP A 79 -27.62 -1.12 23.21
C ASP A 79 -26.59 -1.86 22.39
N ALA A 80 -25.96 -1.15 21.46
CA ALA A 80 -24.92 -1.67 20.58
C ALA A 80 -23.87 -0.60 20.23
N VAL A 81 -22.64 -1.04 20.03
CA VAL A 81 -21.50 -0.19 19.60
C VAL A 81 -20.79 -0.85 18.42
N VAL A 82 -20.61 -0.11 17.35
CA VAL A 82 -19.79 -0.52 16.19
C VAL A 82 -18.47 0.22 16.24
N VAL A 83 -17.36 -0.50 16.34
CA VAL A 83 -16.01 0.08 16.27
C VAL A 83 -15.51 0.00 14.83
N ALA A 84 -15.45 1.16 14.19
CA ALA A 84 -15.06 1.33 12.79
C ALA A 84 -13.96 2.40 12.65
N CYS A 85 -13.00 2.42 13.59
CA CYS A 85 -11.99 3.49 13.74
C CYS A 85 -10.83 3.37 12.73
N GLY A 86 -10.81 2.34 11.88
CA GLY A 86 -9.69 2.07 11.00
C GLY A 86 -8.46 1.52 11.74
N GLY A 87 -7.30 1.55 11.08
CA GLY A 87 -6.03 1.07 11.60
C GLY A 87 -5.17 2.16 12.23
N MET A 88 -3.89 2.21 11.82
CA MET A 88 -2.90 3.22 12.22
C MET A 88 -2.34 4.01 11.03
N SER A 89 -2.82 3.71 9.83
CA SER A 89 -2.40 4.40 8.61
C SER A 89 -3.10 5.76 8.50
N TYR A 90 -2.35 6.81 8.13
CA TYR A 90 -2.85 8.17 8.01
C TYR A 90 -3.56 8.70 9.27
N PRO A 91 -2.90 8.77 10.43
CA PRO A 91 -3.51 9.11 11.72
C PRO A 91 -4.18 10.49 11.73
N THR A 92 -3.77 11.40 10.85
CA THR A 92 -4.43 12.71 10.66
C THR A 92 -5.88 12.60 10.17
N THR A 93 -6.29 11.46 9.64
CA THR A 93 -7.68 11.16 9.22
C THR A 93 -8.53 10.51 10.32
N GLY A 94 -7.96 10.28 11.49
CA GLY A 94 -8.62 9.67 12.65
C GLY A 94 -8.22 8.23 12.94
N SER A 95 -7.43 7.58 12.08
CA SER A 95 -6.94 6.20 12.28
C SER A 95 -5.69 6.19 13.17
N ASP A 96 -5.87 6.52 14.45
CA ASP A 96 -4.78 6.71 15.44
C ASP A 96 -4.51 5.46 16.30
N GLY A 97 -5.18 4.35 16.02
CA GLY A 97 -5.08 3.10 16.78
C GLY A 97 -5.88 3.06 18.08
N SER A 98 -6.59 4.15 18.44
CA SER A 98 -7.38 4.23 19.67
C SER A 98 -8.46 3.13 19.75
N GLY A 99 -9.07 2.75 18.63
CA GLY A 99 -10.04 1.67 18.55
C GLY A 99 -9.49 0.33 19.05
N PHE A 100 -8.24 -0.01 18.75
CA PHE A 100 -7.58 -1.21 19.25
C PHE A 100 -7.47 -1.20 20.77
N THR A 101 -7.06 -0.05 21.35
CA THR A 101 -6.95 0.10 22.81
C THR A 101 -8.30 -0.06 23.50
N LEU A 102 -9.38 0.47 22.92
CA LEU A 102 -10.74 0.30 23.44
C LEU A 102 -11.14 -1.18 23.46
N CYS A 103 -10.89 -1.92 22.40
CA CYS A 103 -11.22 -3.34 22.30
C CYS A 103 -10.34 -4.21 23.21
N GLN A 104 -9.05 -3.89 23.38
CA GLN A 104 -8.17 -4.62 24.31
C GLN A 104 -8.67 -4.54 25.76
N LYS A 105 -9.20 -3.39 26.20
CA LYS A 105 -9.79 -3.24 27.53
C LYS A 105 -10.99 -4.17 27.75
N LEU A 106 -11.64 -4.60 26.67
CA LEU A 106 -12.75 -5.55 26.67
C LEU A 106 -12.31 -7.01 26.46
N GLY A 107 -11.00 -7.27 26.50
CA GLY A 107 -10.44 -8.62 26.41
C GLY A 107 -10.09 -9.09 24.99
N HIS A 108 -10.30 -8.27 23.95
CA HIS A 108 -9.90 -8.63 22.58
C HIS A 108 -8.40 -8.69 22.40
N THR A 109 -7.95 -9.68 21.63
CA THR A 109 -6.57 -9.83 21.21
C THR A 109 -6.33 -8.95 19.98
N VAL A 110 -5.35 -8.06 20.05
CA VAL A 110 -4.83 -7.31 18.89
C VAL A 110 -3.54 -7.99 18.43
N THR A 111 -3.50 -8.44 17.20
CA THR A 111 -2.29 -8.99 16.56
C THR A 111 -1.28 -7.86 16.30
N GLU A 112 -0.03 -8.21 16.03
CA GLU A 112 1.04 -7.22 15.80
C GLU A 112 0.69 -6.31 14.63
N LEU A 113 0.60 -5.01 14.91
CA LEU A 113 0.28 -4.00 13.89
C LEU A 113 1.53 -3.66 13.08
N ARG A 114 1.41 -3.68 11.76
CA ARG A 114 2.49 -3.44 10.81
C ARG A 114 2.01 -2.68 9.58
N PRO A 115 2.91 -1.97 8.87
CA PRO A 115 2.57 -1.38 7.60
C PRO A 115 2.32 -2.45 6.53
N SER A 116 1.32 -2.26 5.69
CA SER A 116 1.06 -3.05 4.48
C SER A 116 0.78 -2.12 3.30
N LEU A 117 1.12 -2.54 2.09
CA LEU A 117 1.04 -1.70 0.89
C LEU A 117 1.84 -0.40 1.07
N ILE A 118 3.13 -0.55 1.35
CA ILE A 118 4.02 0.56 1.69
C ILE A 118 5.29 0.55 0.83
N GLY A 119 5.90 1.73 0.66
CA GLY A 119 7.23 1.85 0.08
C GLY A 119 8.30 1.17 0.92
N MET A 120 9.41 0.81 0.29
CA MET A 120 10.55 0.14 0.90
C MET A 120 11.77 1.04 0.86
N THR A 121 12.56 1.05 1.95
CA THR A 121 13.84 1.75 2.00
C THR A 121 14.94 0.91 1.38
N THR A 122 15.97 1.56 0.81
CA THR A 122 17.08 0.89 0.12
C THR A 122 18.43 1.38 0.61
N ALA A 123 19.47 0.56 0.37
CA ALA A 123 20.83 0.85 0.81
C ALA A 123 21.64 1.72 -0.17
N GLU A 124 21.30 1.69 -1.46
CA GLU A 124 22.13 2.24 -2.52
C GLU A 124 22.04 3.77 -2.60
N GLU A 125 23.20 4.46 -2.61
CA GLU A 125 23.33 5.91 -2.73
C GLU A 125 22.84 6.47 -4.07
N TYR A 126 22.73 5.64 -5.11
CA TYR A 126 22.21 6.08 -6.40
C TYR A 126 20.68 6.11 -6.47
N ILE A 127 19.97 5.41 -5.59
CA ILE A 127 18.50 5.37 -5.60
C ILE A 127 17.89 6.76 -5.35
N PRO A 128 18.34 7.56 -4.37
CA PRO A 128 17.85 8.94 -4.19
C PRO A 128 18.00 9.83 -5.43
N GLN A 129 19.03 9.60 -6.24
CA GLN A 129 19.25 10.34 -7.50
C GLN A 129 18.15 10.08 -8.53
N LEU A 130 17.48 8.93 -8.41
CA LEU A 130 16.36 8.53 -9.25
C LEU A 130 14.99 9.00 -8.75
N GLN A 131 14.91 9.70 -7.61
CA GLN A 131 13.65 10.18 -7.03
C GLN A 131 12.71 10.78 -8.07
N GLY A 132 11.44 10.33 -8.06
CA GLY A 132 10.40 10.77 -9.00
C GLY A 132 10.43 10.06 -10.36
N LEU A 133 11.42 9.20 -10.62
CA LEU A 133 11.42 8.36 -11.81
C LEU A 133 10.44 7.20 -11.65
N SER A 134 9.41 7.18 -12.49
CA SER A 134 8.52 6.03 -12.63
C SER A 134 9.03 5.12 -13.75
N LEU A 135 9.17 3.83 -13.44
CA LEU A 135 9.41 2.78 -14.43
C LEU A 135 8.10 2.08 -14.77
N LYS A 136 7.82 1.97 -16.06
CA LYS A 136 6.66 1.26 -16.58
C LYS A 136 7.12 0.04 -17.37
N ASN A 137 6.27 -1.00 -17.36
CA ASN A 137 6.55 -2.24 -18.10
C ASN A 137 7.91 -2.86 -17.72
N VAL A 138 8.18 -2.98 -16.44
CA VAL A 138 9.35 -3.65 -15.88
C VAL A 138 8.94 -4.87 -15.10
N THR A 139 9.86 -5.81 -14.88
CA THR A 139 9.65 -6.93 -13.96
C THR A 139 10.51 -6.69 -12.71
N LEU A 140 9.86 -6.69 -11.55
CA LEU A 140 10.53 -6.63 -10.25
C LEU A 140 10.62 -8.05 -9.69
N THR A 141 11.81 -8.47 -9.30
CA THR A 141 12.03 -9.72 -8.58
C THR A 141 12.72 -9.43 -7.24
N VAL A 142 12.11 -9.87 -6.14
CA VAL A 142 12.67 -9.73 -4.77
C VAL A 142 13.12 -11.09 -4.27
N LYS A 143 14.33 -11.17 -3.74
CA LYS A 143 15.00 -12.41 -3.32
C LYS A 143 15.52 -12.33 -1.88
N SER A 144 15.52 -13.47 -1.18
CA SER A 144 16.29 -13.71 0.04
C SER A 144 17.31 -14.81 -0.26
N GLY A 145 18.57 -14.44 -0.43
CA GLY A 145 19.58 -15.31 -0.97
C GLY A 145 19.19 -15.87 -2.33
N LYS A 146 19.08 -17.20 -2.46
CA LYS A 146 18.69 -17.88 -3.71
C LYS A 146 17.16 -17.99 -3.90
N LYS A 147 16.36 -17.65 -2.87
CA LYS A 147 14.92 -17.84 -2.90
C LYS A 147 14.23 -16.60 -3.44
N THR A 148 13.48 -16.73 -4.52
CA THR A 148 12.55 -15.71 -4.99
C THR A 148 11.33 -15.65 -4.06
N LEU A 149 11.06 -14.47 -3.52
CA LEU A 149 9.94 -14.19 -2.64
C LEU A 149 8.78 -13.53 -3.37
N TYR A 150 9.11 -12.74 -4.38
CA TYR A 150 8.13 -12.02 -5.21
C TYR A 150 8.71 -11.80 -6.60
N SER A 151 7.90 -11.93 -7.63
CA SER A 151 8.28 -11.60 -9.02
C SER A 151 7.04 -11.26 -9.83
N GLU A 152 6.92 -10.00 -10.28
CA GLU A 152 5.74 -9.53 -11.00
C GLU A 152 6.13 -8.45 -12.03
N PHE A 153 5.34 -8.38 -13.10
CA PHE A 153 5.42 -7.35 -14.14
C PHE A 153 4.50 -6.18 -13.84
N GLY A 154 4.99 -4.94 -14.03
CA GLY A 154 4.17 -3.74 -13.78
C GLY A 154 4.94 -2.43 -13.75
N GLU A 155 4.56 -1.59 -12.81
CA GLU A 155 5.11 -0.23 -12.64
C GLU A 155 5.66 -0.04 -11.23
N MET A 156 6.73 0.74 -11.12
CA MET A 156 7.31 1.15 -9.84
C MET A 156 7.84 2.58 -9.89
N LEU A 157 8.12 3.15 -8.73
CA LEU A 157 8.59 4.52 -8.55
C LEU A 157 9.80 4.54 -7.63
N PHE A 158 10.81 5.33 -7.99
CA PHE A 158 11.91 5.67 -7.09
C PHE A 158 11.56 6.88 -6.23
N THR A 159 11.85 6.78 -4.94
CA THR A 159 11.65 7.85 -3.95
C THR A 159 13.00 8.33 -3.39
N HIS A 160 12.97 9.32 -2.53
CA HIS A 160 14.18 9.84 -1.88
C HIS A 160 14.79 8.87 -0.86
N GLN A 161 14.04 7.89 -0.37
CA GLN A 161 14.50 6.90 0.61
C GLN A 161 14.58 5.48 0.05
N GLY A 162 14.09 5.25 -1.17
CA GLY A 162 14.04 3.91 -1.73
C GLY A 162 13.08 3.79 -2.89
N VAL A 163 12.18 2.81 -2.83
CA VAL A 163 11.28 2.45 -3.91
C VAL A 163 9.83 2.34 -3.44
N SER A 164 8.89 2.62 -4.36
CA SER A 164 7.45 2.58 -4.14
C SER A 164 6.72 2.25 -5.45
N GLY A 165 5.42 2.51 -5.52
CA GLY A 165 4.58 2.23 -6.67
C GLY A 165 3.96 0.83 -6.64
N PRO A 166 3.09 0.50 -7.60
CA PRO A 166 2.23 -0.68 -7.53
C PRO A 166 2.95 -2.00 -7.25
N LEU A 167 4.09 -2.26 -7.92
CA LEU A 167 4.89 -3.47 -7.70
C LEU A 167 5.43 -3.56 -6.27
N ILE A 168 5.99 -2.46 -5.78
CA ILE A 168 6.60 -2.41 -4.44
C ILE A 168 5.54 -2.49 -3.34
N LEU A 169 4.43 -1.77 -3.50
CA LEU A 169 3.31 -1.83 -2.57
C LEU A 169 2.77 -3.26 -2.45
N THR A 170 2.58 -3.93 -3.58
CA THR A 170 2.14 -5.33 -3.60
C THR A 170 3.20 -6.25 -2.99
N ALA A 171 4.48 -6.07 -3.33
CA ALA A 171 5.57 -6.85 -2.75
C ALA A 171 5.61 -6.74 -1.21
N SER A 172 5.43 -5.53 -0.66
CA SER A 172 5.42 -5.30 0.79
C SER A 172 4.30 -6.05 1.51
N SER A 173 3.18 -6.29 0.83
CA SER A 173 2.06 -7.08 1.34
C SER A 173 2.26 -8.59 1.15
N CYS A 174 2.87 -9.02 0.04
CA CYS A 174 3.00 -10.44 -0.31
C CYS A 174 4.20 -11.12 0.36
N ILE A 175 5.28 -10.39 0.65
CA ILE A 175 6.48 -10.97 1.27
C ILE A 175 6.19 -11.31 2.73
N PRO A 176 6.40 -12.58 3.16
CA PRO A 176 6.16 -12.98 4.53
C PRO A 176 7.05 -12.22 5.51
N ASP A 177 6.48 -11.80 6.65
CA ASP A 177 7.11 -10.96 7.68
C ASP A 177 8.47 -11.46 8.18
N LYS A 178 8.65 -12.79 8.24
CA LYS A 178 9.93 -13.38 8.66
C LYS A 178 11.10 -12.96 7.77
N TYR A 179 10.84 -12.60 6.51
CA TYR A 179 11.87 -12.11 5.59
C TYR A 179 12.08 -10.60 5.69
N MET A 180 11.06 -9.84 6.12
CA MET A 180 11.17 -8.38 6.26
C MET A 180 12.09 -7.92 7.39
N LYS A 181 12.54 -8.85 8.26
CA LYS A 181 13.50 -8.60 9.35
C LYS A 181 14.96 -8.74 8.92
N GLN A 182 15.22 -9.00 7.66
CA GLN A 182 16.55 -9.18 7.08
C GLN A 182 16.69 -8.37 5.80
N GLU A 183 17.91 -8.20 5.35
CA GLU A 183 18.21 -7.56 4.07
C GLU A 183 17.69 -8.43 2.92
N LEU A 184 16.98 -7.80 1.97
CA LEU A 184 16.48 -8.45 0.78
C LEU A 184 17.08 -7.80 -0.45
N HIS A 185 17.43 -8.61 -1.44
CA HIS A 185 17.89 -8.11 -2.73
C HIS A 185 16.73 -8.04 -3.73
N PHE A 186 16.70 -7.00 -4.53
CA PHE A 186 15.79 -6.94 -5.66
C PHE A 186 16.55 -6.70 -6.97
N GLU A 187 15.96 -7.19 -8.03
CA GLU A 187 16.41 -6.98 -9.40
C GLU A 187 15.25 -6.43 -10.22
N ILE A 188 15.54 -5.45 -11.07
CA ILE A 188 14.57 -4.90 -12.01
C ILE A 188 15.00 -5.27 -13.42
N ASP A 189 14.19 -6.06 -14.12
CA ASP A 189 14.32 -6.21 -15.57
C ASP A 189 13.70 -4.98 -16.25
N LEU A 190 14.55 -4.14 -16.81
CA LEU A 190 14.13 -2.91 -17.48
C LEU A 190 13.62 -3.16 -18.91
N LYS A 191 13.79 -4.38 -19.43
CA LYS A 191 13.42 -4.78 -20.80
C LYS A 191 12.82 -6.18 -20.85
N PRO A 192 11.73 -6.44 -20.07
CA PRO A 192 11.19 -7.80 -19.95
C PRO A 192 10.63 -8.39 -21.26
N ALA A 193 10.30 -7.54 -22.22
CA ALA A 193 9.83 -7.98 -23.54
C ALA A 193 10.97 -8.51 -24.47
N LEU A 194 12.24 -8.35 -24.08
CA LEU A 194 13.39 -8.79 -24.85
C LEU A 194 14.19 -9.83 -24.06
N GLU A 195 14.36 -11.00 -24.64
CA GLU A 195 15.34 -11.96 -24.15
C GLU A 195 16.76 -11.43 -24.30
N GLU A 196 17.73 -11.97 -23.54
CA GLU A 196 19.11 -11.49 -23.53
C GLU A 196 19.72 -11.41 -24.93
N GLU A 197 19.51 -12.42 -25.76
CA GLU A 197 20.02 -12.44 -27.14
C GLU A 197 19.40 -11.33 -28.01
N GLN A 198 18.11 -11.08 -27.85
CA GLN A 198 17.40 -10.01 -28.57
C GLN A 198 17.87 -8.63 -28.10
N LEU A 199 18.09 -8.46 -26.79
CA LEU A 199 18.61 -7.23 -26.21
C LEU A 199 20.06 -6.97 -26.66
N ASP A 200 20.91 -8.00 -26.75
CA ASP A 200 22.28 -7.85 -27.27
C ASP A 200 22.28 -7.40 -28.75
N LYS A 201 21.44 -8.02 -29.59
CA LYS A 201 21.27 -7.58 -30.99
C LYS A 201 20.78 -6.13 -31.08
N ARG A 202 19.90 -5.73 -30.18
CA ARG A 202 19.42 -4.34 -30.11
C ARG A 202 20.57 -3.40 -29.72
N LEU A 203 21.35 -3.73 -28.69
CA LEU A 203 22.50 -2.92 -28.28
C LEU A 203 23.54 -2.78 -29.39
N GLN A 204 23.84 -3.88 -30.12
CA GLN A 204 24.75 -3.86 -31.26
C GLN A 204 24.25 -2.91 -32.35
N ARG A 205 22.97 -2.94 -32.70
CA ARG A 205 22.37 -2.04 -33.68
C ARG A 205 22.45 -0.57 -33.22
N ASP A 206 22.04 -0.30 -32.01
CA ASP A 206 22.02 1.05 -31.44
C ASP A 206 23.44 1.64 -31.36
N PHE A 207 24.47 0.79 -31.11
CA PHE A 207 25.87 1.15 -31.12
C PHE A 207 26.38 1.38 -32.55
N ALA A 208 25.99 0.58 -33.53
CA ALA A 208 26.35 0.76 -34.92
C ALA A 208 25.82 2.08 -35.50
N GLU A 209 24.64 2.52 -35.08
CA GLU A 209 24.04 3.81 -35.45
C GLU A 209 24.74 5.00 -34.80
N ASN A 210 25.51 4.78 -33.72
CA ASN A 210 26.14 5.81 -32.91
C ASN A 210 27.66 5.68 -32.78
N VAL A 211 28.34 5.07 -33.73
CA VAL A 211 29.78 4.67 -33.67
C VAL A 211 30.73 5.76 -33.19
N ASN A 212 30.49 7.02 -33.57
CA ASN A 212 31.40 8.17 -33.26
C ASN A 212 30.95 8.92 -32.00
N ARG A 213 29.80 8.56 -31.38
CA ARG A 213 29.34 9.20 -30.15
C ARG A 213 30.11 8.68 -28.94
N GLN A 214 30.13 9.49 -27.89
CA GLN A 214 30.59 9.05 -26.58
C GLN A 214 29.52 8.13 -25.94
N PHE A 215 29.96 7.15 -25.15
CA PHE A 215 29.07 6.16 -24.53
C PHE A 215 27.96 6.81 -23.71
N LYS A 216 28.24 7.88 -22.96
CA LYS A 216 27.24 8.63 -22.20
C LYS A 216 26.03 9.11 -23.01
N ASN A 217 26.20 9.27 -24.33
CA ASN A 217 25.17 9.71 -25.26
C ASN A 217 24.54 8.58 -26.08
N ALA A 218 24.98 7.34 -25.88
CA ALA A 218 24.54 6.20 -26.70
C ALA A 218 23.29 5.49 -26.15
N LEU A 219 22.89 5.76 -24.90
CA LEU A 219 21.76 5.10 -24.25
C LEU A 219 20.42 5.84 -24.44
N HIS A 220 20.41 6.93 -25.21
CA HIS A 220 19.18 7.66 -25.53
C HIS A 220 18.16 6.76 -26.26
N GLY A 221 16.91 6.77 -25.78
CA GLY A 221 15.83 5.93 -26.32
C GLY A 221 15.83 4.47 -25.82
N LEU A 222 16.91 4.04 -25.15
CA LEU A 222 16.96 2.73 -24.52
C LEU A 222 16.35 2.75 -23.11
N VAL A 223 16.67 3.77 -22.31
CA VAL A 223 16.16 3.95 -20.95
C VAL A 223 15.76 5.41 -20.70
N PRO A 224 14.98 5.71 -19.64
CA PRO A 224 14.68 7.08 -19.25
C PRO A 224 15.97 7.90 -19.00
N ALA A 225 15.96 9.16 -19.40
CA ALA A 225 17.12 10.03 -19.27
C ALA A 225 17.71 10.11 -17.86
N LYS A 226 16.84 10.11 -16.85
CA LYS A 226 17.25 10.15 -15.43
C LYS A 226 17.98 8.89 -14.97
N LEU A 227 17.75 7.74 -15.61
CA LEU A 227 18.39 6.47 -15.27
C LEU A 227 19.78 6.33 -15.93
N MET A 228 20.03 7.04 -17.05
CA MET A 228 21.28 6.90 -17.81
C MET A 228 22.55 7.12 -16.99
N PRO A 229 22.71 8.21 -16.20
CA PRO A 229 23.93 8.43 -15.43
C PRO A 229 24.23 7.29 -14.46
N VAL A 230 23.19 6.75 -13.82
CA VAL A 230 23.31 5.64 -12.87
C VAL A 230 23.75 4.36 -13.60
N LEU A 231 23.13 4.02 -14.72
CA LEU A 231 23.51 2.86 -15.52
C LEU A 231 24.95 2.96 -16.05
N ILE A 232 25.35 4.14 -16.51
CA ILE A 232 26.71 4.40 -16.96
C ILE A 232 27.69 4.16 -15.82
N GLY A 233 27.45 4.74 -14.64
CA GLY A 233 28.28 4.53 -13.46
C GLY A 233 28.41 3.07 -13.07
N LEU A 234 27.28 2.36 -12.99
CA LEU A 234 27.24 0.93 -12.63
C LEU A 234 27.87 0.02 -13.68
N SER A 235 27.86 0.39 -14.98
CA SER A 235 28.43 -0.41 -16.07
C SER A 235 29.95 -0.51 -16.00
N GLY A 236 30.61 0.45 -15.34
CA GLY A 236 32.07 0.56 -15.34
C GLY A 236 32.68 0.90 -16.70
N ILE A 237 31.88 1.39 -17.65
CA ILE A 237 32.33 1.84 -18.95
C ILE A 237 32.64 3.33 -18.86
N ASP A 238 33.80 3.74 -19.34
CA ASP A 238 34.18 5.16 -19.38
C ASP A 238 33.15 5.98 -20.18
N PRO A 239 32.49 6.96 -19.54
CA PRO A 239 31.49 7.81 -20.19
C PRO A 239 31.94 8.49 -21.47
N GLU A 240 33.25 8.84 -21.55
CA GLU A 240 33.88 9.54 -22.70
C GLU A 240 34.32 8.56 -23.78
N LYS A 241 34.33 7.26 -23.52
CA LYS A 241 34.72 6.23 -24.47
C LYS A 241 33.83 6.30 -25.72
N LYS A 242 34.49 6.21 -26.91
CA LYS A 242 33.70 6.12 -28.15
C LYS A 242 32.99 4.78 -28.25
N VAL A 243 31.74 4.80 -28.72
CA VAL A 243 30.87 3.61 -28.79
C VAL A 243 31.51 2.46 -29.58
N HIS A 244 32.19 2.74 -30.65
CA HIS A 244 32.92 1.71 -31.46
C HIS A 244 34.05 1.01 -30.68
N SER A 245 34.54 1.62 -29.61
CA SER A 245 35.56 1.02 -28.75
C SER A 245 35.02 0.25 -27.55
N VAL A 246 33.69 0.21 -27.37
CA VAL A 246 33.05 -0.59 -26.32
C VAL A 246 33.25 -2.08 -26.63
N THR A 247 33.87 -2.80 -25.70
CA THR A 247 34.15 -4.22 -25.89
C THR A 247 32.90 -5.09 -25.77
N ARG A 248 33.00 -6.36 -26.17
CA ARG A 248 31.91 -7.34 -26.02
C ARG A 248 31.59 -7.56 -24.54
N GLU A 249 32.59 -7.61 -23.67
CA GLU A 249 32.45 -7.80 -22.22
C GLU A 249 31.78 -6.59 -21.58
N GLU A 250 32.15 -5.38 -21.99
CA GLU A 250 31.49 -4.15 -21.50
C GLU A 250 30.02 -4.10 -21.93
N ARG A 251 29.72 -4.43 -23.20
CA ARG A 251 28.36 -4.50 -23.69
C ARG A 251 27.55 -5.56 -22.94
N TYR A 252 28.16 -6.74 -22.66
CA TYR A 252 27.50 -7.78 -21.87
C TYR A 252 27.21 -7.33 -20.44
N ARG A 253 28.14 -6.62 -19.77
CA ARG A 253 27.86 -6.04 -18.44
C ARG A 253 26.70 -5.05 -18.48
N LEU A 254 26.63 -4.20 -19.49
CA LEU A 254 25.51 -3.28 -19.69
C LEU A 254 24.18 -4.05 -19.90
N LEU A 255 24.22 -5.11 -20.72
CA LEU A 255 23.08 -5.98 -20.94
C LEU A 255 22.57 -6.58 -19.62
N MET A 256 23.48 -7.14 -18.82
CA MET A 256 23.12 -7.71 -17.51
C MET A 256 22.56 -6.67 -16.56
N LEU A 257 23.05 -5.43 -16.56
CA LEU A 257 22.46 -4.34 -15.78
C LEU A 257 21.05 -3.97 -16.24
N LEU A 258 20.77 -4.04 -17.53
CA LEU A 258 19.44 -3.78 -18.08
C LEU A 258 18.44 -4.90 -17.72
N LYS A 259 18.91 -6.13 -17.59
CA LYS A 259 18.10 -7.29 -17.20
C LYS A 259 17.98 -7.48 -15.69
N HIS A 260 19.01 -7.06 -14.94
CA HIS A 260 19.14 -7.27 -13.50
C HIS A 260 19.61 -5.98 -12.80
N PHE A 261 18.88 -4.88 -13.00
CA PHE A 261 19.21 -3.62 -12.30
C PHE A 261 19.07 -3.85 -10.79
N PRO A 262 20.16 -3.78 -10.02
CA PRO A 262 20.17 -4.26 -8.65
C PRO A 262 19.64 -3.25 -7.66
N GLY A 263 19.27 -3.73 -6.48
CA GLY A 263 19.04 -2.93 -5.29
C GLY A 263 18.82 -3.81 -4.08
N THR A 264 18.94 -3.19 -2.91
CA THR A 264 18.89 -3.84 -1.61
C THR A 264 17.83 -3.16 -0.75
N ILE A 265 16.80 -3.91 -0.34
CA ILE A 265 15.77 -3.45 0.59
C ILE A 265 16.31 -3.58 2.01
N THR A 266 16.30 -2.49 2.75
CA THR A 266 16.76 -2.42 4.15
C THR A 266 15.61 -2.34 5.16
N GLY A 267 14.40 -2.06 4.69
CA GLY A 267 13.23 -1.98 5.57
C GLY A 267 11.96 -1.50 4.86
N LEU A 268 10.92 -1.36 5.64
CA LEU A 268 9.65 -0.76 5.24
C LEU A 268 9.61 0.72 5.63
N GLY A 269 8.77 1.50 4.97
CA GLY A 269 8.40 2.84 5.40
C GLY A 269 7.66 2.82 6.75
N ARG A 270 7.30 4.01 7.25
CA ARG A 270 6.59 4.16 8.52
C ARG A 270 5.13 3.74 8.39
N ILE A 271 4.56 3.15 9.45
CA ILE A 271 3.17 2.66 9.44
C ILE A 271 2.16 3.77 9.16
N GLU A 272 2.45 4.99 9.56
CA GLU A 272 1.61 6.16 9.32
C GLU A 272 1.51 6.53 7.84
N GLU A 273 2.47 6.10 7.02
CA GLU A 273 2.54 6.34 5.57
C GLU A 273 2.03 5.14 4.76
N ALA A 274 1.73 4.02 5.41
CA ALA A 274 1.19 2.84 4.75
C ALA A 274 -0.21 3.10 4.18
N ILE A 275 -0.56 2.43 3.08
CA ILE A 275 -1.93 2.50 2.57
C ILE A 275 -2.88 1.78 3.50
N VAL A 276 -2.43 0.68 4.11
CA VAL A 276 -3.24 -0.15 5.03
C VAL A 276 -2.40 -0.58 6.23
N THR A 277 -3.05 -0.75 7.36
CA THR A 277 -2.49 -1.44 8.53
C THR A 277 -2.73 -2.94 8.39
N ARG A 278 -1.67 -3.74 8.49
CA ARG A 278 -1.76 -5.19 8.70
C ARG A 278 -1.82 -5.49 10.18
N GLY A 279 -2.55 -6.54 10.57
CA GLY A 279 -2.86 -6.83 11.96
C GLY A 279 -4.15 -6.15 12.38
N GLY A 280 -4.58 -6.37 13.61
CA GLY A 280 -5.83 -5.85 14.15
C GLY A 280 -6.47 -6.82 15.12
N ILE A 281 -7.77 -6.69 15.34
CA ILE A 281 -8.54 -7.59 16.19
C ILE A 281 -8.58 -8.98 15.55
N LYS A 282 -8.17 -9.97 16.34
CA LYS A 282 -8.11 -11.37 15.92
C LYS A 282 -9.48 -11.85 15.40
N VAL A 283 -9.56 -12.17 14.11
CA VAL A 283 -10.82 -12.52 13.42
C VAL A 283 -11.58 -13.70 14.05
N LYS A 284 -10.88 -14.61 14.75
CA LYS A 284 -11.52 -15.73 15.46
C LYS A 284 -12.41 -15.29 16.63
N GLU A 285 -12.20 -14.09 17.14
CA GLU A 285 -12.97 -13.48 18.24
C GLU A 285 -14.20 -12.71 17.76
N VAL A 286 -14.42 -12.66 16.44
CA VAL A 286 -15.54 -11.98 15.79
C VAL A 286 -16.41 -13.03 15.07
N ASN A 287 -17.71 -12.85 15.11
CA ASN A 287 -18.64 -13.69 14.38
C ASN A 287 -18.65 -13.27 12.88
N PRO A 288 -18.24 -14.12 11.94
CA PRO A 288 -18.14 -13.73 10.53
C PRO A 288 -19.50 -13.50 9.84
N SER A 289 -20.60 -13.94 10.45
CA SER A 289 -21.95 -13.78 9.90
C SER A 289 -22.67 -12.52 10.37
N THR A 290 -22.17 -11.87 11.44
CA THR A 290 -22.78 -10.67 12.03
C THR A 290 -21.81 -9.54 12.31
N MET A 291 -20.51 -9.80 12.29
CA MET A 291 -19.44 -8.91 12.77
C MET A 291 -19.51 -8.60 14.27
N GLU A 292 -20.35 -9.30 15.03
CA GLU A 292 -20.44 -9.16 16.48
C GLU A 292 -19.25 -9.83 17.18
N SER A 293 -18.78 -9.22 18.25
CA SER A 293 -17.82 -9.81 19.17
C SER A 293 -18.36 -11.11 19.78
N LYS A 294 -17.50 -12.13 19.85
CA LYS A 294 -17.80 -13.36 20.61
C LYS A 294 -17.51 -13.23 22.11
N LEU A 295 -16.87 -12.12 22.51
CA LEU A 295 -16.47 -11.87 23.90
C LEU A 295 -17.45 -10.95 24.61
N VAL A 296 -18.01 -9.96 23.92
CA VAL A 296 -18.90 -8.94 24.48
C VAL A 296 -20.10 -8.75 23.56
N GLN A 297 -21.27 -9.07 24.01
CA GLN A 297 -22.54 -8.93 23.28
C GLN A 297 -22.80 -7.43 22.97
N GLY A 298 -23.36 -7.15 21.80
CA GLY A 298 -23.66 -5.78 21.36
C GLY A 298 -22.43 -4.98 20.88
N LEU A 299 -21.23 -5.57 20.91
CA LEU A 299 -20.02 -4.98 20.33
C LEU A 299 -19.82 -5.53 18.91
N TYR A 300 -19.72 -4.66 17.92
CA TYR A 300 -19.47 -5.01 16.52
C TYR A 300 -18.16 -4.41 16.04
N LEU A 301 -17.44 -5.14 15.20
CA LEU A 301 -16.11 -4.79 14.73
C LEU A 301 -16.06 -4.90 13.21
N CYS A 302 -15.60 -3.86 12.51
CA CYS A 302 -15.61 -3.87 11.05
C CYS A 302 -14.43 -3.09 10.44
N GLY A 303 -14.23 -3.29 9.14
CA GLY A 303 -13.20 -2.63 8.38
C GLY A 303 -11.79 -3.01 8.83
N GLU A 304 -10.90 -2.06 8.80
CA GLU A 304 -9.48 -2.22 9.13
C GLU A 304 -9.20 -2.42 10.64
N MET A 305 -10.25 -2.42 11.47
CA MET A 305 -10.16 -2.90 12.85
C MET A 305 -9.87 -4.40 12.93
N LEU A 306 -10.24 -5.18 11.91
CA LEU A 306 -10.04 -6.61 11.83
C LEU A 306 -8.63 -6.94 11.33
N ASP A 307 -8.05 -8.04 11.83
CA ASP A 307 -6.80 -8.61 11.30
C ASP A 307 -7.05 -9.23 9.92
N VAL A 308 -7.34 -8.38 8.93
CA VAL A 308 -7.58 -8.73 7.52
C VAL A 308 -7.04 -7.61 6.66
N ASP A 309 -6.07 -7.92 5.81
CA ASP A 309 -5.59 -7.01 4.76
C ASP A 309 -5.52 -7.71 3.40
N ALA A 310 -5.59 -6.93 2.34
CA ALA A 310 -5.55 -7.42 0.97
C ALA A 310 -4.63 -6.55 0.11
N VAL A 311 -4.28 -7.05 -1.07
CA VAL A 311 -3.45 -6.35 -2.06
C VAL A 311 -4.12 -5.09 -2.61
N THR A 312 -3.37 -4.32 -3.42
CA THR A 312 -3.89 -3.15 -4.15
C THR A 312 -5.05 -3.53 -5.09
N GLY A 313 -5.95 -2.58 -5.37
CA GLY A 313 -7.06 -2.79 -6.31
C GLY A 313 -8.46 -2.52 -5.73
N GLY A 314 -8.54 -1.92 -4.53
CA GLY A 314 -9.81 -1.58 -3.87
C GLY A 314 -10.35 -2.65 -2.95
N PHE A 315 -9.65 -3.79 -2.80
CA PHE A 315 -10.11 -4.91 -1.95
C PHE A 315 -10.25 -4.52 -0.47
N ASN A 316 -9.35 -3.70 0.07
CA ASN A 316 -9.42 -3.24 1.46
C ASN A 316 -10.66 -2.37 1.70
N LEU A 317 -11.00 -1.49 0.75
CA LEU A 317 -12.26 -0.73 0.79
C LEU A 317 -13.48 -1.66 0.69
N GLN A 318 -13.43 -2.68 -0.17
CA GLN A 318 -14.51 -3.66 -0.29
C GLN A 318 -14.70 -4.44 1.03
N ILE A 319 -13.63 -4.84 1.70
CA ILE A 319 -13.69 -5.46 3.03
C ILE A 319 -14.38 -4.51 4.03
N ALA A 320 -13.95 -3.24 4.05
CA ALA A 320 -14.54 -2.25 4.95
C ALA A 320 -16.03 -2.01 4.68
N TRP A 321 -16.44 -1.88 3.42
CA TRP A 321 -17.85 -1.74 3.03
C TRP A 321 -18.67 -2.95 3.42
N SER A 322 -18.19 -4.17 3.13
CA SER A 322 -18.92 -5.41 3.36
C SER A 322 -19.10 -5.69 4.85
N THR A 323 -18.03 -5.54 5.63
CA THR A 323 -18.07 -5.79 7.08
C THR A 323 -18.86 -4.71 7.83
N GLY A 324 -18.73 -3.43 7.40
CA GLY A 324 -19.53 -2.35 7.97
C GLY A 324 -21.02 -2.49 7.68
N TYR A 325 -21.39 -2.87 6.45
CA TYR A 325 -22.77 -3.16 6.08
C TYR A 325 -23.32 -4.33 6.88
N LEU A 326 -22.57 -5.43 6.97
CA LEU A 326 -22.97 -6.62 7.70
C LEU A 326 -23.16 -6.32 9.19
N ALA A 327 -22.25 -5.57 9.81
CA ALA A 327 -22.40 -5.12 11.19
C ALA A 327 -23.72 -4.32 11.36
N GLY A 328 -23.98 -3.37 10.46
CA GLY A 328 -25.15 -2.49 10.53
C GLY A 328 -26.50 -3.23 10.43
N ILE A 329 -26.61 -4.23 9.54
CA ILE A 329 -27.86 -5.01 9.38
C ILE A 329 -28.03 -6.10 10.44
N SER A 330 -26.99 -6.40 11.23
CA SER A 330 -26.98 -7.44 12.26
C SER A 330 -27.34 -6.91 13.65
N ILE A 331 -27.41 -5.60 13.82
CA ILE A 331 -27.87 -4.97 15.05
C ILE A 331 -29.39 -5.13 15.12
N PRO A 332 -29.96 -5.68 16.24
CA PRO A 332 -31.36 -5.92 16.40
C PRO A 332 -32.27 -4.69 16.29
#